data_c359fb97bc50783da06dfb2f16008381
#
_entry.id   c359fb97bc50783da06dfb2f16008381
#
_cell.length_a   1.000
_cell.length_b   1.000
_cell.length_c   1.000
_cell.angle_alpha   90.00
_cell.angle_beta   90.00
_cell.angle_gamma   90.00
#
_symmetry.space_group_name_H-M   'P 1'
#
loop_
_entity.id
_entity.type
_entity.pdbx_description
1 polymer ?
#
loop_
_entity_poly.entity_id
_entity_poly.type
_entity_poly.pdbx_seq_one_letter_code
_entity_poly.pdbx_strand_id
1 'polypeptide(L)'
;MSDEIYHRLAKVLDSLPNGFPSTQSGIEIKLLKRIFRPEEAGLFCELKLTFETPEQIATRTGNPLEILEKQLTSMWERGQIFGIQLGPVKLFKMVPWAFGIYEFQLPHMDRELAEMCEEYMEVYGRQFFDKKPQLMQVIPIEREIAAKQEALTYEKVSSIIDKGQSFLLMDCICKKGRALLDRRCEKPMEVCMGIAPVSGVFDTPRVGHAISKDEAYSVLGKAEDAGLVHLTWNSQTGHFFICNCCGCCCGVLRGINEFGIPASRVVNSYYYAQIDPNRCEACGTCANERCQVRAIEIRGEAYEVIKHNCIGCGLCSSTCPAEAIKLVRKPVEQLVSPPEDEMAWYEERARQRGIDLNRFK
;
A
#
# COMPACT_ATOMS: atom_id res chain seq x y z
N MET A 1 1.44 35.09 -1.26
CA MET A 1 2.24 34.34 -2.26
C MET A 1 2.69 32.97 -1.75
N SER A 2 3.18 32.80 -0.51
CA SER A 2 3.67 31.46 -0.06
C SER A 2 2.58 30.39 0.13
N ASP A 3 1.37 30.75 0.50
CA ASP A 3 0.29 29.77 0.75
C ASP A 3 -0.40 29.30 -0.54
N GLU A 4 -0.44 30.15 -1.55
CA GLU A 4 -1.09 29.87 -2.83
C GLU A 4 -0.48 28.67 -3.57
N ILE A 5 0.85 28.49 -3.48
CA ILE A 5 1.53 27.37 -4.11
C ILE A 5 1.14 26.03 -3.49
N TYR A 6 0.94 25.99 -2.16
CA TYR A 6 0.50 24.76 -1.47
C TYR A 6 -0.96 24.42 -1.76
N HIS A 7 -1.82 25.42 -1.93
CA HIS A 7 -3.17 25.19 -2.43
C HIS A 7 -3.19 24.71 -3.88
N ARG A 8 -2.27 25.21 -4.74
CA ARG A 8 -2.08 24.67 -6.09
C ARG A 8 -1.62 23.22 -6.03
N LEU A 9 -0.63 22.89 -5.20
CA LEU A 9 -0.13 21.54 -5.01
C LEU A 9 -1.24 20.58 -4.49
N ALA A 10 -2.02 21.00 -3.49
CA ALA A 10 -3.14 20.22 -2.99
C ALA A 10 -4.17 19.93 -4.09
N LYS A 11 -4.51 20.92 -4.93
CA LYS A 11 -5.39 20.72 -6.09
C LYS A 11 -4.81 19.77 -7.13
N VAL A 12 -3.50 19.82 -7.38
CA VAL A 12 -2.83 18.89 -8.29
C VAL A 12 -2.91 17.47 -7.73
N LEU A 13 -2.57 17.27 -6.46
CA LEU A 13 -2.67 15.97 -5.79
C LEU A 13 -4.11 15.44 -5.75
N ASP A 14 -5.10 16.32 -5.51
CA ASP A 14 -6.51 15.90 -5.54
C ASP A 14 -7.00 15.57 -6.96
N SER A 15 -6.39 16.15 -7.99
CA SER A 15 -6.64 15.78 -9.38
C SER A 15 -5.91 14.53 -9.86
N LEU A 16 -5.14 13.84 -9.00
CA LEU A 16 -4.61 12.50 -9.25
C LEU A 16 -5.66 11.42 -8.90
N PRO A 17 -5.52 10.20 -9.44
CA PRO A 17 -6.48 9.11 -9.20
C PRO A 17 -6.71 8.79 -7.73
N ASN A 18 -5.69 8.93 -6.88
CA ASN A 18 -5.76 8.65 -5.45
C ASN A 18 -6.47 9.75 -4.66
N GLY A 19 -6.47 10.99 -5.15
CA GLY A 19 -7.05 12.14 -4.48
C GLY A 19 -6.20 12.71 -3.36
N PHE A 20 -6.59 13.90 -2.94
CA PHE A 20 -6.02 14.60 -1.78
C PHE A 20 -7.06 15.59 -1.25
N PRO A 21 -8.12 15.09 -0.57
CA PRO A 21 -9.25 15.93 -0.18
C PRO A 21 -8.86 17.03 0.80
N SER A 22 -9.50 18.19 0.64
CA SER A 22 -9.41 19.26 1.62
C SER A 22 -10.15 18.92 2.91
N THR A 23 -9.69 19.50 4.03
CA THR A 23 -10.26 19.32 5.35
C THR A 23 -10.71 20.67 5.93
N GLN A 24 -11.59 20.62 6.93
CA GLN A 24 -11.99 21.84 7.64
C GLN A 24 -10.85 22.45 8.48
N SER A 25 -9.93 21.62 8.97
CA SER A 25 -8.79 22.04 9.77
C SER A 25 -7.62 22.59 8.92
N GLY A 26 -7.63 22.35 7.60
CA GLY A 26 -6.52 22.67 6.70
C GLY A 26 -5.26 21.84 6.98
N ILE A 27 -5.40 20.67 7.60
CA ILE A 27 -4.26 19.80 7.92
C ILE A 27 -3.52 19.34 6.67
N GLU A 28 -4.20 19.14 5.55
CA GLU A 28 -3.60 18.80 4.26
C GLU A 28 -2.61 19.87 3.79
N ILE A 29 -2.89 21.14 4.03
CA ILE A 29 -1.97 22.24 3.67
C ILE A 29 -0.78 22.28 4.63
N LYS A 30 -1.00 22.03 5.92
CA LYS A 30 0.10 21.92 6.90
C LYS A 30 1.05 20.76 6.55
N LEU A 31 0.50 19.59 6.18
CA LEU A 31 1.28 18.45 5.70
C LEU A 31 2.16 18.83 4.50
N LEU A 32 1.59 19.50 3.50
CA LEU A 32 2.35 19.90 2.32
C LEU A 32 3.46 20.90 2.68
N LYS A 33 3.21 21.87 3.54
CA LYS A 33 4.22 22.82 4.03
C LYS A 33 5.34 22.15 4.82
N ARG A 34 5.04 21.07 5.56
CA ARG A 34 6.01 20.29 6.31
C ARG A 34 6.93 19.48 5.40
N ILE A 35 6.40 19.01 4.26
CA ILE A 35 7.10 18.11 3.35
C ILE A 35 7.82 18.88 2.24
N PHE A 36 7.21 19.90 1.67
CA PHE A 36 7.71 20.64 0.48
C PHE A 36 8.14 22.06 0.82
N ARG A 37 9.22 22.51 0.21
CA ARG A 37 9.52 23.94 0.07
C ARG A 37 8.68 24.55 -1.06
N PRO A 38 8.47 25.87 -1.09
CA PRO A 38 7.63 26.49 -2.14
C PRO A 38 8.07 26.19 -3.57
N GLU A 39 9.39 26.21 -3.84
CA GLU A 39 9.97 25.88 -5.14
C GLU A 39 9.80 24.42 -5.53
N GLU A 40 9.91 23.51 -4.56
CA GLU A 40 9.68 22.07 -4.74
C GLU A 40 8.20 21.78 -5.04
N ALA A 41 7.28 22.44 -4.32
CA ALA A 41 5.84 22.38 -4.57
C ALA A 41 5.49 22.86 -5.99
N GLY A 42 6.16 23.92 -6.45
CA GLY A 42 6.03 24.44 -7.82
C GLY A 42 6.46 23.41 -8.86
N LEU A 43 7.65 22.84 -8.71
CA LEU A 43 8.18 21.82 -9.62
C LEU A 43 7.34 20.55 -9.62
N PHE A 44 6.87 20.10 -8.46
CA PHE A 44 5.99 18.92 -8.37
C PHE A 44 4.75 19.06 -9.27
N CYS A 45 4.15 20.25 -9.31
CA CYS A 45 2.98 20.52 -10.13
C CYS A 45 3.22 20.41 -11.65
N GLU A 46 4.49 20.38 -12.07
CA GLU A 46 4.89 20.25 -13.48
C GLU A 46 5.31 18.81 -13.86
N LEU A 47 5.41 17.89 -12.89
CA LEU A 47 5.82 16.50 -13.14
C LEU A 47 4.67 15.66 -13.70
N LYS A 48 5.00 14.45 -14.16
CA LYS A 48 4.08 13.45 -14.70
C LYS A 48 4.06 12.17 -13.85
N LEU A 49 3.03 11.36 -14.00
CA LEU A 49 2.94 10.00 -13.42
C LEU A 49 3.82 8.98 -14.17
N THR A 50 4.25 9.32 -15.39
CA THR A 50 5.20 8.54 -16.18
C THR A 50 6.63 8.95 -15.87
N PHE A 51 7.56 8.02 -16.01
CA PHE A 51 8.99 8.32 -15.84
C PHE A 51 9.50 9.24 -16.95
N GLU A 52 10.23 10.28 -16.56
CA GLU A 52 10.95 11.19 -17.44
C GLU A 52 12.41 11.34 -16.97
N THR A 53 13.33 11.54 -17.91
CA THR A 53 14.70 11.97 -17.56
C THR A 53 14.73 13.45 -17.21
N PRO A 54 15.77 13.96 -16.50
CA PRO A 54 15.93 15.38 -16.24
C PRO A 54 15.90 16.22 -17.52
N GLU A 55 16.47 15.72 -18.62
CA GLU A 55 16.51 16.41 -19.92
C GLU A 55 15.10 16.54 -20.54
N GLN A 56 14.28 15.48 -20.43
CA GLN A 56 12.89 15.52 -20.90
C GLN A 56 12.06 16.51 -20.10
N ILE A 57 12.23 16.52 -18.77
CA ILE A 57 11.55 17.48 -17.89
C ILE A 57 12.02 18.90 -18.20
N ALA A 58 13.34 19.14 -18.34
CA ALA A 58 13.92 20.45 -18.66
C ALA A 58 13.37 21.00 -19.98
N THR A 59 13.35 20.16 -21.02
CA THR A 59 12.83 20.53 -22.34
C THR A 59 11.34 20.93 -22.29
N ARG A 60 10.55 20.20 -21.51
CA ARG A 60 9.10 20.42 -21.39
C ARG A 60 8.75 21.63 -20.51
N THR A 61 9.53 21.87 -19.47
CA THR A 61 9.23 22.91 -18.47
C THR A 61 9.99 24.23 -18.72
N GLY A 62 11.04 24.19 -19.56
CA GLY A 62 11.92 25.34 -19.80
C GLY A 62 12.90 25.64 -18.65
N ASN A 63 13.00 24.75 -17.66
CA ASN A 63 13.92 24.91 -16.54
C ASN A 63 15.37 24.57 -16.97
N PRO A 64 16.39 25.32 -16.49
CA PRO A 64 17.80 24.97 -16.75
C PRO A 64 18.16 23.60 -16.21
N LEU A 65 18.70 22.70 -17.06
CA LEU A 65 18.94 21.29 -16.74
C LEU A 65 19.75 21.08 -15.45
N GLU A 66 20.88 21.82 -15.30
CA GLU A 66 21.78 21.65 -14.14
C GLU A 66 21.09 21.95 -12.80
N ILE A 67 20.24 22.99 -12.77
CA ILE A 67 19.47 23.36 -11.57
C ILE A 67 18.38 22.34 -11.33
N LEU A 68 17.66 21.96 -12.38
CA LEU A 68 16.55 21.00 -12.33
C LEU A 68 17.00 19.63 -11.83
N GLU A 69 18.13 19.10 -12.33
CA GLU A 69 18.62 17.79 -11.91
C GLU A 69 18.97 17.76 -10.41
N LYS A 70 19.60 18.82 -9.90
CA LYS A 70 19.89 18.96 -8.46
C LYS A 70 18.60 19.00 -7.64
N GLN A 71 17.61 19.76 -8.11
CA GLN A 71 16.32 19.90 -7.44
C GLN A 71 15.54 18.58 -7.43
N LEU A 72 15.44 17.87 -8.57
CA LEU A 72 14.80 16.56 -8.67
C LEU A 72 15.48 15.51 -7.76
N THR A 73 16.82 15.51 -7.73
CA THR A 73 17.58 14.62 -6.85
C THR A 73 17.28 14.92 -5.38
N SER A 74 17.26 16.20 -4.98
CA SER A 74 16.89 16.62 -3.62
C SER A 74 15.45 16.23 -3.27
N MET A 75 14.50 16.43 -4.18
CA MET A 75 13.09 16.06 -3.97
C MET A 75 12.92 14.55 -3.82
N TRP A 76 13.66 13.74 -4.59
CA TRP A 76 13.69 12.30 -4.44
C TRP A 76 14.28 11.88 -3.09
N GLU A 77 15.39 12.51 -2.65
CA GLU A 77 16.00 12.27 -1.33
C GLU A 77 15.07 12.60 -0.17
N ARG A 78 14.23 13.60 -0.34
CA ARG A 78 13.22 14.03 0.64
C ARG A 78 11.91 13.25 0.56
N GLY A 79 11.81 12.25 -0.32
CA GLY A 79 10.61 11.42 -0.46
C GLY A 79 9.39 12.16 -1.01
N GLN A 80 9.60 13.19 -1.83
CA GLN A 80 8.54 13.98 -2.44
C GLN A 80 8.09 13.45 -3.79
N ILE A 81 9.00 12.78 -4.49
CA ILE A 81 8.80 12.17 -5.81
C ILE A 81 9.43 10.78 -5.85
N PHE A 82 9.04 9.97 -6.81
CA PHE A 82 9.72 8.71 -7.06
C PHE A 82 10.85 8.90 -8.07
N GLY A 83 11.99 8.31 -7.75
CA GLY A 83 13.15 8.28 -8.64
C GLY A 83 13.80 6.91 -8.65
N ILE A 84 14.39 6.56 -9.77
CA ILE A 84 15.26 5.40 -9.92
C ILE A 84 16.56 5.82 -10.62
N GLN A 85 17.65 5.15 -10.28
CA GLN A 85 18.93 5.32 -10.94
C GLN A 85 19.45 3.98 -11.42
N LEU A 86 19.68 3.86 -12.71
CA LEU A 86 20.26 2.68 -13.35
C LEU A 86 21.54 3.10 -14.06
N GLY A 87 22.68 2.87 -13.41
CA GLY A 87 23.97 3.38 -13.88
C GLY A 87 23.94 4.92 -13.98
N PRO A 88 24.26 5.50 -15.16
CA PRO A 88 24.25 6.95 -15.34
C PRO A 88 22.84 7.55 -15.51
N VAL A 89 21.82 6.73 -15.79
CA VAL A 89 20.47 7.19 -16.11
C VAL A 89 19.66 7.38 -14.83
N LYS A 90 19.14 8.58 -14.64
CA LYS A 90 18.15 8.90 -13.62
C LYS A 90 16.78 9.10 -14.26
N LEU A 91 15.75 8.55 -13.64
CA LEU A 91 14.37 8.72 -14.06
C LEU A 91 13.54 9.18 -12.86
N PHE A 92 12.63 10.11 -13.09
CA PHE A 92 11.77 10.67 -12.06
C PHE A 92 10.31 10.67 -12.49
N LYS A 93 9.40 10.47 -11.53
CA LYS A 93 7.96 10.66 -11.75
C LYS A 93 7.31 11.25 -10.50
N MET A 94 6.20 11.98 -10.69
CA MET A 94 5.35 12.32 -9.55
C MET A 94 4.67 11.07 -8.99
N VAL A 95 4.27 11.15 -7.75
CA VAL A 95 3.51 10.09 -7.05
C VAL A 95 2.34 10.72 -6.31
N PRO A 96 1.22 9.99 -6.13
CA PRO A 96 0.12 10.47 -5.30
C PRO A 96 0.50 10.49 -3.82
N TRP A 97 -0.44 10.94 -2.96
CA TRP A 97 -0.24 10.90 -1.51
C TRP A 97 -0.02 9.47 -1.00
N ALA A 98 -0.92 8.55 -1.24
CA ALA A 98 -0.81 7.12 -0.92
C ALA A 98 -1.10 6.27 -2.18
N PHE A 99 -0.38 5.25 -2.52
CA PHE A 99 0.99 4.92 -2.13
C PHE A 99 1.97 5.84 -2.87
N GLY A 100 2.81 6.53 -2.12
CA GLY A 100 3.73 7.50 -2.71
C GLY A 100 4.32 8.42 -1.66
N ILE A 101 3.92 9.70 -1.65
CA ILE A 101 4.54 10.71 -0.78
C ILE A 101 4.54 10.25 0.69
N TYR A 102 3.42 9.72 1.20
CA TYR A 102 3.32 9.27 2.59
C TYR A 102 4.35 8.18 2.89
N GLU A 103 4.43 7.13 2.09
CA GLU A 103 5.34 6.01 2.31
C GLU A 103 6.81 6.43 2.22
N PHE A 104 7.12 7.37 1.33
CA PHE A 104 8.48 7.88 1.16
C PHE A 104 8.93 8.84 2.27
N GLN A 105 8.02 9.26 3.16
CA GLN A 105 8.39 9.99 4.37
C GLN A 105 8.96 9.10 5.47
N LEU A 106 9.11 7.79 5.27
CA LEU A 106 9.64 6.87 6.28
C LEU A 106 10.93 7.35 6.96
N PRO A 107 11.97 7.86 6.24
CA PRO A 107 13.18 8.39 6.86
C PRO A 107 12.95 9.69 7.67
N HIS A 108 11.94 10.45 7.30
CA HIS A 108 11.65 11.78 7.85
C HIS A 108 10.50 11.79 8.87
N MET A 109 9.91 10.60 9.14
CA MET A 109 8.77 10.46 10.04
C MET A 109 9.18 10.71 11.48
N ASP A 110 8.72 11.81 12.02
CA ASP A 110 8.79 12.20 13.44
C ASP A 110 7.39 12.26 14.07
N ARG A 111 7.31 12.59 15.36
CA ARG A 111 6.03 12.67 16.08
C ARG A 111 5.09 13.70 15.47
N GLU A 112 5.58 14.89 15.13
CA GLU A 112 4.75 15.96 14.56
C GLU A 112 4.13 15.53 13.23
N LEU A 113 4.94 14.96 12.32
CA LEU A 113 4.45 14.45 11.04
C LEU A 113 3.48 13.27 11.24
N ALA A 114 3.73 12.40 12.21
CA ALA A 114 2.85 11.29 12.54
C ALA A 114 1.47 11.77 13.05
N GLU A 115 1.44 12.82 13.89
CA GLU A 115 0.21 13.46 14.38
C GLU A 115 -0.59 14.07 13.22
N MET A 116 0.07 14.82 12.33
CA MET A 116 -0.56 15.39 11.13
C MET A 116 -1.13 14.30 10.21
N CYS A 117 -0.38 13.22 9.97
CA CYS A 117 -0.83 12.11 9.15
C CYS A 117 -2.01 11.37 9.79
N GLU A 118 -2.02 11.19 11.11
CA GLU A 118 -3.11 10.55 11.84
C GLU A 118 -4.39 11.39 11.77
N GLU A 119 -4.30 12.72 11.95
CA GLU A 119 -5.44 13.64 11.79
C GLU A 119 -6.01 13.58 10.37
N TYR A 120 -5.15 13.51 9.35
CA TYR A 120 -5.58 13.48 7.96
C TYR A 120 -6.16 12.13 7.53
N MET A 121 -5.73 11.04 8.18
CA MET A 121 -6.03 9.65 7.76
C MET A 121 -7.54 9.36 7.67
N GLU A 122 -8.36 9.86 8.59
CA GLU A 122 -9.78 9.54 8.59
C GLU A 122 -10.49 10.17 7.39
N VAL A 123 -10.26 11.46 7.14
CA VAL A 123 -10.87 12.18 6.01
C VAL A 123 -10.40 11.59 4.69
N TYR A 124 -9.08 11.40 4.56
CA TYR A 124 -8.46 10.80 3.38
C TYR A 124 -9.00 9.39 3.13
N GLY A 125 -8.97 8.53 4.15
CA GLY A 125 -9.37 7.13 4.03
C GLY A 125 -10.84 6.96 3.62
N ARG A 126 -11.77 7.73 4.22
CA ARG A 126 -13.19 7.66 3.86
C ARG A 126 -13.44 8.00 2.39
N GLN A 127 -12.83 9.06 1.88
CA GLN A 127 -12.96 9.45 0.47
C GLN A 127 -12.22 8.47 -0.45
N PHE A 128 -11.03 8.04 -0.03
CA PHE A 128 -10.19 7.14 -0.81
C PHE A 128 -10.88 5.80 -1.03
N PHE A 129 -11.39 5.15 0.02
CA PHE A 129 -12.06 3.84 -0.08
C PHE A 129 -13.48 3.91 -0.67
N ASP A 130 -14.00 5.10 -0.96
CA ASP A 130 -15.28 5.27 -1.65
C ASP A 130 -15.22 4.94 -3.14
N LYS A 131 -14.05 4.96 -3.75
CA LYS A 131 -13.85 4.75 -5.19
C LYS A 131 -13.17 3.43 -5.49
N LYS A 132 -13.45 2.88 -6.69
CA LYS A 132 -12.81 1.68 -7.21
C LYS A 132 -11.88 2.05 -8.39
N PRO A 133 -10.96 1.15 -8.77
CA PRO A 133 -10.60 -0.10 -8.10
C PRO A 133 -10.01 0.14 -6.71
N GLN A 134 -10.06 -0.88 -5.83
CA GLN A 134 -9.36 -0.83 -4.55
C GLN A 134 -7.86 -0.63 -4.79
N LEU A 135 -7.18 0.02 -3.83
CA LEU A 135 -5.74 0.26 -3.95
C LEU A 135 -4.94 -1.04 -3.90
N MET A 136 -5.31 -1.91 -2.99
CA MET A 136 -4.56 -3.13 -2.71
C MET A 136 -5.42 -4.38 -2.88
N GLN A 137 -4.75 -5.46 -3.23
CA GLN A 137 -5.28 -6.81 -3.13
C GLN A 137 -4.60 -7.59 -2.01
N VAL A 138 -5.36 -8.50 -1.43
CA VAL A 138 -4.86 -9.47 -0.45
C VAL A 138 -4.23 -10.64 -1.19
N ILE A 139 -3.00 -10.98 -0.83
CA ILE A 139 -2.38 -12.22 -1.23
C ILE A 139 -2.57 -13.22 -0.09
N PRO A 140 -3.33 -14.30 -0.28
CA PRO A 140 -3.53 -15.31 0.76
C PRO A 140 -2.23 -16.06 1.04
N ILE A 141 -2.15 -16.69 2.23
CA ILE A 141 -1.10 -17.67 2.53
C ILE A 141 -1.22 -18.81 1.53
N GLU A 142 -0.22 -18.98 0.67
CA GLU A 142 -0.30 -19.81 -0.52
C GLU A 142 -0.55 -21.30 -0.19
N ARG A 143 0.05 -21.81 0.88
CA ARG A 143 -0.15 -23.21 1.36
C ARG A 143 -1.59 -23.51 1.80
N GLU A 144 -2.36 -22.48 2.11
CA GLU A 144 -3.77 -22.61 2.53
C GLU A 144 -4.74 -22.66 1.34
N ILE A 145 -4.26 -22.41 0.12
CA ILE A 145 -5.05 -22.56 -1.10
C ILE A 145 -5.13 -24.05 -1.43
N ALA A 146 -6.33 -24.62 -1.42
CA ALA A 146 -6.50 -26.05 -1.73
C ALA A 146 -5.95 -26.36 -3.14
N ALA A 147 -5.25 -27.49 -3.28
CA ALA A 147 -4.57 -27.89 -4.52
C ALA A 147 -5.52 -28.01 -5.75
N LYS A 148 -6.82 -28.15 -5.50
CA LYS A 148 -7.86 -28.20 -6.56
C LYS A 148 -8.43 -26.83 -6.93
N GLN A 149 -8.05 -25.75 -6.20
CA GLN A 149 -8.51 -24.40 -6.50
C GLN A 149 -7.55 -23.76 -7.48
N GLU A 150 -8.07 -23.26 -8.58
CA GLU A 150 -7.29 -22.48 -9.53
C GLU A 150 -6.93 -21.12 -8.90
N ALA A 151 -5.63 -20.86 -8.75
CA ALA A 151 -5.11 -19.58 -8.30
C ALA A 151 -4.28 -18.95 -9.42
N LEU A 152 -4.62 -17.73 -9.78
CA LEU A 152 -3.93 -16.98 -10.81
C LEU A 152 -2.56 -16.49 -10.29
N THR A 153 -1.64 -16.20 -11.19
CA THR A 153 -0.25 -15.84 -10.82
C THR A 153 -0.17 -14.61 -9.92
N TYR A 154 -1.06 -13.65 -10.07
CA TYR A 154 -1.12 -12.46 -9.22
C TYR A 154 -1.81 -12.70 -7.86
N GLU A 155 -2.34 -13.91 -7.62
CA GLU A 155 -2.89 -14.35 -6.33
C GLU A 155 -1.87 -15.14 -5.49
N LYS A 156 -0.65 -15.35 -6.01
CA LYS A 156 0.39 -16.15 -5.38
C LYS A 156 1.59 -15.28 -5.04
N VAL A 157 1.96 -15.25 -3.77
CA VAL A 157 3.12 -14.48 -3.30
C VAL A 157 4.42 -15.01 -3.90
N SER A 158 4.56 -16.31 -4.08
CA SER A 158 5.72 -16.93 -4.75
C SER A 158 5.89 -16.41 -6.17
N SER A 159 4.81 -16.34 -6.95
CA SER A 159 4.84 -15.84 -8.32
C SER A 159 5.25 -14.36 -8.41
N ILE A 160 4.93 -13.55 -7.39
CA ILE A 160 5.33 -12.14 -7.32
C ILE A 160 6.84 -12.04 -7.04
N ILE A 161 7.33 -12.79 -6.03
CA ILE A 161 8.75 -12.80 -5.68
C ILE A 161 9.59 -13.39 -6.80
N ASP A 162 9.14 -14.47 -7.47
CA ASP A 162 9.92 -15.12 -8.52
C ASP A 162 10.17 -14.22 -9.73
N LYS A 163 9.27 -13.28 -10.01
CA LYS A 163 9.45 -12.25 -11.05
C LYS A 163 10.40 -11.12 -10.64
N GLY A 164 10.67 -10.95 -9.33
CA GLY A 164 11.59 -9.95 -8.82
C GLY A 164 13.06 -10.32 -9.09
N GLN A 165 13.86 -9.31 -9.39
CA GLN A 165 15.33 -9.42 -9.55
C GLN A 165 16.08 -8.55 -8.53
N SER A 166 15.42 -7.63 -7.86
CA SER A 166 15.99 -6.78 -6.82
C SER A 166 14.96 -6.60 -5.72
N PHE A 167 15.39 -6.71 -4.46
CA PHE A 167 14.50 -6.65 -3.29
C PHE A 167 15.03 -5.68 -2.25
N LEU A 168 14.11 -4.99 -1.60
CA LEU A 168 14.37 -4.04 -0.54
C LEU A 168 13.56 -4.45 0.70
N LEU A 169 14.17 -4.42 1.88
CA LEU A 169 13.47 -4.55 3.15
C LEU A 169 13.54 -3.24 3.92
N MET A 170 12.42 -2.82 4.49
CA MET A 170 12.31 -1.56 5.22
C MET A 170 11.31 -1.63 6.37
N ASP A 171 11.44 -0.71 7.30
CA ASP A 171 10.46 -0.49 8.35
C ASP A 171 9.08 -0.18 7.76
N CYS A 172 8.04 -0.66 8.42
CA CYS A 172 6.67 -0.31 8.09
C CYS A 172 6.34 1.11 8.59
N ILE A 173 6.10 2.06 7.68
CA ILE A 173 5.78 3.44 8.04
C ILE A 173 4.53 3.55 8.91
N CYS A 174 3.50 2.74 8.65
CA CYS A 174 2.28 2.73 9.46
C CYS A 174 2.59 2.34 10.93
N LYS A 175 3.43 1.32 11.15
CA LYS A 175 3.85 0.92 12.50
C LYS A 175 4.75 1.97 13.13
N LYS A 176 5.68 2.57 12.36
CA LYS A 176 6.55 3.65 12.83
C LYS A 176 5.74 4.86 13.28
N GLY A 177 4.80 5.33 12.46
CA GLY A 177 3.91 6.44 12.82
C GLY A 177 3.11 6.15 14.09
N ARG A 178 2.51 4.95 14.21
CA ARG A 178 1.76 4.54 15.42
C ARG A 178 2.67 4.44 16.65
N ALA A 179 3.92 3.98 16.51
CA ALA A 179 4.88 3.92 17.60
C ALA A 179 5.26 5.32 18.12
N LEU A 180 5.44 6.30 17.21
CA LEU A 180 5.70 7.69 17.57
C LEU A 180 4.52 8.36 18.30
N LEU A 181 3.31 7.82 18.14
CA LEU A 181 2.09 8.26 18.86
C LEU A 181 1.80 7.42 20.11
N ASP A 182 2.77 6.69 20.63
CA ASP A 182 2.64 5.81 21.81
C ASP A 182 1.59 4.69 21.64
N ARG A 183 1.32 4.28 20.39
CA ARG A 183 0.36 3.23 20.01
C ARG A 183 1.05 2.06 19.32
N ARG A 184 2.27 1.75 19.75
CA ARG A 184 3.07 0.66 19.18
C ARG A 184 2.36 -0.68 19.38
N CYS A 185 2.36 -1.53 18.34
CA CYS A 185 2.07 -2.95 18.46
C CYS A 185 3.36 -3.77 18.57
N GLU A 186 3.26 -4.99 19.11
CA GLU A 186 4.41 -5.89 19.32
C GLU A 186 4.86 -6.61 18.05
N LYS A 187 4.12 -6.48 16.96
CA LYS A 187 4.45 -7.12 15.67
C LYS A 187 5.72 -6.53 15.05
N PRO A 188 6.49 -7.31 14.28
CA PRO A 188 7.75 -6.87 13.69
C PRO A 188 7.62 -5.56 12.92
N MET A 189 8.61 -4.67 13.08
CA MET A 189 8.63 -3.37 12.42
C MET A 189 9.10 -3.48 10.97
N GLU A 190 10.22 -4.16 10.74
CA GLU A 190 10.88 -4.30 9.45
C GLU A 190 10.26 -5.46 8.67
N VAL A 191 9.23 -5.15 7.91
CA VAL A 191 8.40 -6.14 7.18
C VAL A 191 7.83 -5.62 5.87
N CYS A 192 8.10 -4.37 5.48
CA CYS A 192 7.68 -3.84 4.18
C CYS A 192 8.76 -4.12 3.14
N MET A 193 8.37 -4.72 2.01
CA MET A 193 9.31 -5.09 0.95
C MET A 193 9.04 -4.32 -0.33
N GLY A 194 10.09 -3.75 -0.91
CA GLY A 194 10.11 -3.29 -2.30
C GLY A 194 10.58 -4.43 -3.21
N ILE A 195 10.04 -4.49 -4.42
CA ILE A 195 10.38 -5.48 -5.44
C ILE A 195 10.58 -4.75 -6.77
N ALA A 196 11.64 -5.07 -7.48
CA ALA A 196 11.86 -4.56 -8.82
C ALA A 196 12.15 -5.70 -9.80
N PRO A 197 11.65 -5.62 -11.06
CA PRO A 197 11.87 -6.64 -12.08
C PRO A 197 13.24 -6.53 -12.75
N VAL A 198 14.05 -5.57 -12.33
CA VAL A 198 15.39 -5.29 -12.86
C VAL A 198 16.39 -5.33 -11.71
N SER A 199 17.55 -5.95 -11.96
CA SER A 199 18.67 -5.99 -11.00
C SER A 199 19.25 -4.59 -10.76
N GLY A 200 19.79 -4.36 -9.57
CA GLY A 200 20.53 -3.13 -9.24
C GLY A 200 19.67 -1.95 -8.80
N VAL A 201 18.34 -2.04 -8.87
CA VAL A 201 17.44 -0.94 -8.46
C VAL A 201 17.62 -0.55 -7.00
N PHE A 202 17.94 -1.53 -6.15
CA PHE A 202 18.13 -1.32 -4.71
C PHE A 202 19.58 -1.48 -4.23
N ASP A 203 20.58 -1.35 -5.13
CA ASP A 203 22.00 -1.43 -4.73
C ASP A 203 22.42 -0.29 -3.81
N THR A 204 21.83 0.89 -3.99
CA THR A 204 22.02 2.07 -3.13
C THR A 204 20.69 2.60 -2.63
N PRO A 205 20.04 1.86 -1.71
CA PRO A 205 18.71 2.23 -1.28
C PRO A 205 18.73 3.49 -0.40
N ARG A 206 17.72 4.35 -0.55
CA ARG A 206 17.55 5.56 0.27
C ARG A 206 16.83 5.28 1.59
N VAL A 207 16.18 4.12 1.67
CA VAL A 207 15.46 3.64 2.85
C VAL A 207 15.60 2.13 2.92
N GLY A 208 15.71 1.60 4.13
CA GLY A 208 15.90 0.15 4.33
C GLY A 208 17.24 -0.36 3.81
N HIS A 209 17.28 -1.60 3.41
CA HIS A 209 18.46 -2.25 2.85
C HIS A 209 18.08 -3.30 1.79
N ALA A 210 18.99 -3.55 0.85
CA ALA A 210 18.82 -4.59 -0.14
C ALA A 210 18.86 -5.97 0.53
N ILE A 211 18.02 -6.89 0.07
CA ILE A 211 17.97 -8.28 0.50
C ILE A 211 17.98 -9.22 -0.71
N SER A 212 18.38 -10.47 -0.48
CA SER A 212 18.29 -11.54 -1.45
C SER A 212 16.83 -12.05 -1.60
N LYS A 213 16.58 -12.84 -2.66
CA LYS A 213 15.30 -13.52 -2.87
C LYS A 213 14.97 -14.47 -1.70
N ASP A 214 15.95 -15.21 -1.19
CA ASP A 214 15.76 -16.15 -0.07
C ASP A 214 15.42 -15.41 1.23
N GLU A 215 16.05 -14.27 1.47
CA GLU A 215 15.69 -13.40 2.59
C GLU A 215 14.27 -12.84 2.43
N ALA A 216 13.84 -12.49 1.22
CA ALA A 216 12.46 -12.05 0.96
C ALA A 216 11.45 -13.14 1.33
N TYR A 217 11.70 -14.41 0.98
CA TYR A 217 10.88 -15.53 1.43
C TYR A 217 10.91 -15.71 2.95
N SER A 218 12.08 -15.55 3.59
CA SER A 218 12.21 -15.61 5.06
C SER A 218 11.37 -14.52 5.75
N VAL A 219 11.36 -13.30 5.19
CA VAL A 219 10.53 -12.19 5.69
C VAL A 219 9.04 -12.53 5.61
N LEU A 220 8.58 -13.15 4.52
CA LEU A 220 7.19 -13.59 4.41
C LEU A 220 6.82 -14.63 5.47
N GLY A 221 7.65 -15.65 5.67
CA GLY A 221 7.43 -16.66 6.71
C GLY A 221 7.31 -16.02 8.10
N LYS A 222 8.27 -15.14 8.46
CA LYS A 222 8.23 -14.39 9.72
C LYS A 222 6.97 -13.51 9.86
N ALA A 223 6.51 -12.93 8.76
CA ALA A 223 5.29 -12.12 8.73
C ALA A 223 4.04 -12.99 8.95
N GLU A 224 3.95 -14.16 8.32
CA GLU A 224 2.89 -15.13 8.54
C GLU A 224 2.83 -15.59 10.00
N ASP A 225 3.97 -15.99 10.57
CA ASP A 225 4.09 -16.41 11.97
C ASP A 225 3.63 -15.29 12.93
N ALA A 226 4.00 -14.05 12.65
CA ALA A 226 3.56 -12.87 13.39
C ALA A 226 2.08 -12.49 13.14
N GLY A 227 1.35 -13.20 12.26
CA GLY A 227 -0.04 -12.91 11.94
C GLY A 227 -0.23 -11.62 11.13
N LEU A 228 0.64 -11.36 10.18
CA LEU A 228 0.55 -10.21 9.28
C LEU A 228 -0.08 -10.60 7.94
N VAL A 229 -0.94 -9.74 7.43
CA VAL A 229 -1.62 -9.92 6.13
C VAL A 229 -0.72 -9.44 5.01
N HIS A 230 -0.51 -10.26 3.99
CA HIS A 230 0.18 -9.85 2.76
C HIS A 230 -0.75 -9.03 1.88
N LEU A 231 -0.33 -7.80 1.59
CA LEU A 231 -1.01 -6.87 0.68
C LEU A 231 -0.04 -6.41 -0.40
N THR A 232 -0.54 -6.28 -1.62
CA THR A 232 0.22 -5.69 -2.73
C THR A 232 -0.69 -4.78 -3.57
N TRP A 233 -0.13 -4.10 -4.57
CA TRP A 233 -0.89 -3.29 -5.51
C TRP A 233 -1.98 -4.12 -6.20
N ASN A 234 -3.17 -3.56 -6.34
CA ASN A 234 -4.31 -4.25 -6.96
C ASN A 234 -4.22 -4.22 -8.50
N SER A 235 -3.28 -4.97 -9.04
CA SER A 235 -3.06 -5.16 -10.47
C SER A 235 -2.72 -6.62 -10.79
N GLN A 236 -2.77 -6.99 -12.07
CA GLN A 236 -2.37 -8.33 -12.52
C GLN A 236 -0.85 -8.44 -12.69
N THR A 237 -0.20 -7.32 -13.02
CA THR A 237 1.26 -7.24 -13.22
C THR A 237 1.85 -6.01 -12.53
N GLY A 238 3.19 -5.90 -12.47
CA GLY A 238 3.86 -4.73 -11.95
C GLY A 238 3.77 -4.59 -10.43
N HIS A 239 3.77 -5.70 -9.69
CA HIS A 239 3.84 -5.67 -8.23
C HIS A 239 5.21 -5.20 -7.77
N PHE A 240 5.32 -3.97 -7.30
CA PHE A 240 6.58 -3.35 -6.88
C PHE A 240 6.75 -3.28 -5.37
N PHE A 241 5.80 -3.82 -4.60
CA PHE A 241 5.93 -3.99 -3.16
C PHE A 241 5.06 -5.14 -2.63
N ILE A 242 5.44 -5.66 -1.46
CA ILE A 242 4.59 -6.47 -0.58
C ILE A 242 4.61 -5.84 0.80
N CYS A 243 3.44 -5.42 1.27
CA CYS A 243 3.23 -4.98 2.64
C CYS A 243 2.79 -6.15 3.51
N ASN A 244 3.32 -6.24 4.74
CA ASN A 244 2.93 -7.21 5.75
C ASN A 244 2.21 -6.48 6.90
N CYS A 245 0.89 -6.51 6.87
CA CYS A 245 0.01 -5.58 7.55
C CYS A 245 -0.68 -6.17 8.78
N CYS A 246 -0.82 -5.35 9.84
CA CYS A 246 -1.64 -5.66 11.01
C CYS A 246 -2.88 -4.76 11.06
N GLY A 247 -3.96 -5.27 11.65
CA GLY A 247 -5.22 -4.54 11.77
C GLY A 247 -5.19 -3.31 12.68
N CYS A 248 -4.15 -3.19 13.53
CA CYS A 248 -4.00 -2.11 14.51
C CYS A 248 -3.21 -0.90 14.01
N CYS A 249 -2.29 -1.08 13.03
CA CYS A 249 -1.43 -0.01 12.56
C CYS A 249 -1.66 0.39 11.10
N CYS A 250 -1.95 -0.60 10.23
CA CYS A 250 -2.05 -0.37 8.79
C CYS A 250 -3.23 0.54 8.45
N GLY A 251 -2.98 1.68 7.79
CA GLY A 251 -4.03 2.60 7.38
C GLY A 251 -5.11 1.97 6.50
N VAL A 252 -4.74 0.97 5.68
CA VAL A 252 -5.70 0.23 4.85
C VAL A 252 -6.62 -0.64 5.72
N LEU A 253 -6.06 -1.51 6.59
CA LEU A 253 -6.87 -2.41 7.42
C LEU A 253 -7.66 -1.67 8.52
N ARG A 254 -7.17 -0.51 8.98
CA ARG A 254 -7.92 0.39 9.87
C ARG A 254 -9.17 0.95 9.20
N GLY A 255 -9.17 1.10 7.87
CA GLY A 255 -10.37 1.42 7.11
C GLY A 255 -11.53 0.49 7.43
N ILE A 256 -11.25 -0.81 7.61
CA ILE A 256 -12.24 -1.81 8.02
C ILE A 256 -12.51 -1.72 9.53
N ASN A 257 -11.46 -1.73 10.36
CA ASN A 257 -11.55 -1.92 11.80
C ASN A 257 -12.00 -0.69 12.57
N GLU A 258 -11.58 0.52 12.15
CA GLU A 258 -11.81 1.77 12.85
C GLU A 258 -12.83 2.66 12.12
N PHE A 259 -12.81 2.69 10.79
CA PHE A 259 -13.71 3.55 10.02
C PHE A 259 -15.00 2.84 9.59
N GLY A 260 -15.13 1.52 9.85
CA GLY A 260 -16.32 0.73 9.55
C GLY A 260 -16.61 0.59 8.05
N ILE A 261 -15.59 0.73 7.20
CA ILE A 261 -15.74 0.63 5.75
C ILE A 261 -15.80 -0.86 5.37
N PRO A 262 -16.78 -1.29 4.55
CA PRO A 262 -16.87 -2.70 4.13
C PRO A 262 -15.56 -3.21 3.53
N ALA A 263 -15.12 -4.40 3.90
CA ALA A 263 -13.85 -4.97 3.46
C ALA A 263 -13.70 -5.00 1.93
N SER A 264 -14.78 -5.29 1.21
CA SER A 264 -14.83 -5.30 -0.26
C SER A 264 -14.63 -3.92 -0.92
N ARG A 265 -14.70 -2.83 -0.15
CA ARG A 265 -14.36 -1.48 -0.63
C ARG A 265 -12.90 -1.13 -0.35
N VAL A 266 -12.32 -1.72 0.70
CA VAL A 266 -10.96 -1.40 1.15
C VAL A 266 -9.91 -2.21 0.40
N VAL A 267 -10.12 -3.54 0.27
CA VAL A 267 -9.18 -4.43 -0.43
C VAL A 267 -9.89 -5.35 -1.42
N ASN A 268 -9.21 -5.69 -2.51
CA ASN A 268 -9.63 -6.77 -3.39
C ASN A 268 -9.20 -8.11 -2.79
N SER A 269 -10.05 -9.12 -2.89
CA SER A 269 -9.80 -10.45 -2.32
C SER A 269 -10.60 -11.51 -3.06
N TYR A 270 -9.97 -12.63 -3.34
CA TYR A 270 -10.52 -13.74 -4.13
C TYR A 270 -11.05 -14.88 -3.28
N TYR A 271 -10.77 -14.87 -1.96
CA TYR A 271 -11.09 -15.93 -1.04
C TYR A 271 -11.84 -15.41 0.18
N TYR A 272 -12.45 -16.32 0.91
CA TYR A 272 -12.91 -16.15 2.30
C TYR A 272 -12.61 -17.42 3.09
N ALA A 273 -12.49 -17.28 4.41
CA ALA A 273 -12.37 -18.42 5.30
C ALA A 273 -13.75 -19.05 5.56
N GLN A 274 -13.77 -20.36 5.69
CA GLN A 274 -14.95 -21.12 6.11
C GLN A 274 -14.56 -22.05 7.26
N ILE A 275 -15.34 -22.04 8.34
CA ILE A 275 -15.15 -22.89 9.53
C ILE A 275 -16.16 -24.04 9.48
N ASP A 276 -15.68 -25.25 9.69
CA ASP A 276 -16.53 -26.45 9.91
C ASP A 276 -16.90 -26.48 11.40
N PRO A 277 -18.18 -26.26 11.76
CA PRO A 277 -18.61 -26.24 13.17
C PRO A 277 -18.45 -27.58 13.86
N ASN A 278 -18.49 -28.71 13.13
CA ASN A 278 -18.34 -30.05 13.71
C ASN A 278 -16.89 -30.37 14.10
N ARG A 279 -15.91 -29.62 13.51
CA ARG A 279 -14.48 -29.77 13.82
C ARG A 279 -13.96 -28.66 14.73
N CYS A 280 -14.74 -27.61 14.92
CA CYS A 280 -14.31 -26.43 15.69
C CYS A 280 -14.31 -26.74 17.18
N GLU A 281 -13.14 -26.66 17.82
CA GLU A 281 -12.97 -26.84 19.27
C GLU A 281 -13.19 -25.57 20.08
N ALA A 282 -13.67 -24.49 19.46
CA ALA A 282 -13.93 -23.18 20.07
C ALA A 282 -12.73 -22.59 20.85
N CYS A 283 -11.49 -22.91 20.47
CA CYS A 283 -10.27 -22.45 21.16
C CYS A 283 -10.01 -20.93 21.04
N GLY A 284 -10.62 -20.25 20.08
CA GLY A 284 -10.55 -18.78 19.92
C GLY A 284 -9.31 -18.24 19.22
N THR A 285 -8.27 -19.01 18.95
CA THR A 285 -7.02 -18.56 18.31
C THR A 285 -7.28 -17.81 17.01
N CYS A 286 -8.16 -18.32 16.15
CA CYS A 286 -8.50 -17.71 14.87
C CYS A 286 -9.11 -16.30 15.00
N ALA A 287 -9.96 -16.07 16.00
CA ALA A 287 -10.65 -14.81 16.22
C ALA A 287 -9.79 -13.80 16.99
N ASN A 288 -9.14 -14.24 18.08
CA ASN A 288 -8.49 -13.36 19.03
C ASN A 288 -7.05 -12.98 18.65
N GLU A 289 -6.33 -13.90 17.97
CA GLU A 289 -4.90 -13.73 17.70
C GLU A 289 -4.60 -13.51 16.21
N ARG A 290 -5.38 -14.16 15.33
CA ARG A 290 -5.04 -14.24 13.91
C ARG A 290 -5.84 -13.31 13.00
N CYS A 291 -7.12 -13.10 13.27
CA CYS A 291 -7.98 -12.28 12.40
C CYS A 291 -7.68 -10.80 12.51
N GLN A 292 -7.01 -10.23 11.51
CA GLN A 292 -6.62 -8.84 11.49
C GLN A 292 -7.76 -7.86 11.15
N VAL A 293 -8.95 -8.38 10.79
CA VAL A 293 -10.11 -7.57 10.40
C VAL A 293 -11.37 -7.91 11.21
N ARG A 294 -11.21 -8.62 12.32
CA ARG A 294 -12.31 -8.98 13.24
C ARG A 294 -13.49 -9.65 12.52
N ALA A 295 -13.19 -10.51 11.56
CA ALA A 295 -14.19 -11.20 10.74
C ALA A 295 -14.57 -12.59 11.28
N ILE A 296 -14.25 -12.91 12.52
CA ILE A 296 -14.57 -14.21 13.15
C ILE A 296 -15.16 -13.93 14.53
N GLU A 297 -16.32 -14.49 14.81
CA GLU A 297 -17.03 -14.35 16.08
C GLU A 297 -17.56 -15.70 16.56
N ILE A 298 -17.76 -15.84 17.87
CA ILE A 298 -18.37 -17.06 18.44
C ILE A 298 -19.88 -17.00 18.26
N ARG A 299 -20.46 -18.12 17.78
CA ARG A 299 -21.90 -18.32 17.69
C ARG A 299 -22.26 -19.70 18.22
N GLY A 300 -22.95 -19.74 19.37
CA GLY A 300 -23.22 -20.98 20.07
C GLY A 300 -21.93 -21.64 20.54
N GLU A 301 -21.67 -22.89 20.11
CA GLU A 301 -20.52 -23.70 20.53
C GLU A 301 -19.33 -23.62 19.56
N ALA A 302 -19.44 -22.88 18.46
CA ALA A 302 -18.39 -22.78 17.44
C ALA A 302 -18.13 -21.33 17.03
N TYR A 303 -16.99 -21.09 16.40
CA TYR A 303 -16.70 -19.83 15.73
C TYR A 303 -17.27 -19.82 14.31
N GLU A 304 -17.72 -18.67 13.85
CA GLU A 304 -18.21 -18.44 12.49
C GLU A 304 -17.50 -17.26 11.83
N VAL A 305 -17.42 -17.30 10.49
CA VAL A 305 -16.82 -16.23 9.69
C VAL A 305 -17.90 -15.26 9.24
N ILE A 306 -17.71 -13.99 9.57
CA ILE A 306 -18.49 -12.87 9.03
C ILE A 306 -17.98 -12.60 7.61
N LYS A 307 -18.57 -13.26 6.62
CA LYS A 307 -18.06 -13.29 5.23
C LYS A 307 -17.82 -11.92 4.60
N HIS A 308 -18.68 -10.92 4.89
CA HIS A 308 -18.55 -9.57 4.33
C HIS A 308 -17.38 -8.77 4.93
N ASN A 309 -16.87 -9.18 6.09
CA ASN A 309 -15.66 -8.60 6.70
C ASN A 309 -14.41 -9.40 6.37
N CYS A 310 -14.55 -10.66 5.96
CA CYS A 310 -13.42 -11.53 5.70
C CYS A 310 -12.68 -11.12 4.42
N ILE A 311 -11.37 -10.92 4.53
CA ILE A 311 -10.48 -10.58 3.42
C ILE A 311 -9.72 -11.78 2.85
N GLY A 312 -9.99 -13.00 3.31
CA GLY A 312 -9.45 -14.24 2.75
C GLY A 312 -7.92 -14.38 2.81
N CYS A 313 -7.28 -13.82 3.82
CA CYS A 313 -5.81 -13.82 3.95
C CYS A 313 -5.20 -15.19 4.36
N GLY A 314 -5.99 -16.11 4.91
CA GLY A 314 -5.54 -17.45 5.30
C GLY A 314 -4.89 -17.58 6.68
N LEU A 315 -4.64 -16.48 7.39
CA LEU A 315 -3.97 -16.50 8.70
C LEU A 315 -4.68 -17.36 9.76
N CYS A 316 -6.01 -17.42 9.73
CA CYS A 316 -6.78 -18.25 10.65
C CYS A 316 -6.71 -19.74 10.29
N SER A 317 -6.61 -20.07 9.00
CA SER A 317 -6.50 -21.45 8.51
C SER A 317 -5.15 -22.05 8.89
N SER A 318 -4.05 -21.31 8.67
CA SER A 318 -2.67 -21.79 8.90
C SER A 318 -2.33 -22.14 10.36
N THR A 319 -3.19 -21.75 11.30
CA THR A 319 -2.95 -21.93 12.75
C THR A 319 -4.08 -22.66 13.47
N CYS A 320 -5.07 -23.18 12.77
CA CYS A 320 -6.17 -23.93 13.37
C CYS A 320 -5.73 -25.32 13.83
N PRO A 321 -5.64 -25.63 15.15
CA PRO A 321 -5.14 -26.90 15.60
C PRO A 321 -6.07 -28.08 15.23
N ALA A 322 -7.37 -27.82 15.11
CA ALA A 322 -8.37 -28.78 14.70
C ALA A 322 -8.53 -28.90 13.17
N GLU A 323 -7.74 -28.15 12.40
CA GLU A 323 -7.88 -28.01 10.92
C GLU A 323 -9.34 -27.80 10.50
N ALA A 324 -10.10 -27.06 11.31
CA ALA A 324 -11.52 -26.78 11.07
C ALA A 324 -11.73 -25.64 10.05
N ILE A 325 -10.67 -24.91 9.64
CA ILE A 325 -10.78 -23.73 8.79
C ILE A 325 -10.16 -24.00 7.42
N LYS A 326 -10.87 -23.61 6.37
CA LYS A 326 -10.39 -23.68 4.98
C LYS A 326 -10.55 -22.35 4.28
N LEU A 327 -9.64 -22.03 3.37
CA LEU A 327 -9.84 -20.97 2.39
C LEU A 327 -10.70 -21.50 1.24
N VAL A 328 -11.75 -20.75 0.92
CA VAL A 328 -12.67 -21.04 -0.17
C VAL A 328 -12.63 -19.90 -1.17
N ARG A 329 -12.46 -20.22 -2.45
CA ARG A 329 -12.54 -19.23 -3.52
C ARG A 329 -13.96 -18.65 -3.60
N LYS A 330 -14.07 -17.35 -3.77
CA LYS A 330 -15.36 -16.68 -3.94
C LYS A 330 -16.02 -17.15 -5.24
N PRO A 331 -17.36 -17.17 -5.30
CA PRO A 331 -18.09 -17.43 -6.53
C PRO A 331 -17.65 -16.45 -7.64
N VAL A 332 -17.68 -16.90 -8.89
CA VAL A 332 -17.16 -16.13 -10.03
C VAL A 332 -17.83 -14.76 -10.17
N GLU A 333 -19.12 -14.68 -9.86
CA GLU A 333 -19.91 -13.44 -9.87
C GLU A 333 -19.48 -12.41 -8.80
N GLN A 334 -18.71 -12.82 -7.80
CA GLN A 334 -18.14 -11.95 -6.75
C GLN A 334 -16.67 -11.60 -6.99
N LEU A 335 -16.05 -12.23 -7.99
CA LEU A 335 -14.67 -11.96 -8.34
C LEU A 335 -14.58 -10.68 -9.17
N VAL A 336 -13.64 -9.82 -8.82
CA VAL A 336 -13.31 -8.62 -9.58
C VAL A 336 -11.86 -8.74 -10.02
N SER A 337 -11.64 -8.92 -11.31
CA SER A 337 -10.29 -8.91 -11.87
C SER A 337 -9.65 -7.55 -11.64
N PRO A 338 -8.40 -7.51 -11.16
CA PRO A 338 -7.70 -6.24 -11.03
C PRO A 338 -7.35 -5.67 -12.40
N PRO A 339 -7.10 -4.35 -12.51
CA PRO A 339 -6.52 -3.76 -13.71
C PRO A 339 -5.22 -4.44 -14.11
N GLU A 340 -4.85 -4.35 -15.38
CA GLU A 340 -3.67 -5.04 -15.92
C GLU A 340 -2.38 -4.61 -15.21
N ASP A 341 -2.19 -3.30 -15.05
CA ASP A 341 -1.00 -2.69 -14.44
C ASP A 341 -1.33 -1.40 -13.66
N GLU A 342 -0.29 -0.70 -13.17
CA GLU A 342 -0.42 0.56 -12.44
C GLU A 342 -1.14 1.63 -13.27
N MET A 343 -0.81 1.76 -14.56
CA MET A 343 -1.40 2.79 -15.40
C MET A 343 -2.88 2.51 -15.69
N ALA A 344 -3.23 1.26 -15.98
CA ALA A 344 -4.63 0.84 -16.12
C ALA A 344 -5.43 1.07 -14.82
N TRP A 345 -4.79 0.86 -13.66
CA TRP A 345 -5.39 1.19 -12.36
C TRP A 345 -5.65 2.70 -12.23
N TYR A 346 -4.67 3.54 -12.60
CA TYR A 346 -4.86 4.99 -12.58
C TYR A 346 -5.97 5.45 -13.52
N GLU A 347 -6.05 4.90 -14.71
CA GLU A 347 -7.08 5.24 -15.71
C GLU A 347 -8.48 4.88 -15.21
N GLU A 348 -8.64 3.66 -14.70
CA GLU A 348 -9.93 3.20 -14.15
C GLU A 348 -10.37 4.08 -12.98
N ARG A 349 -9.44 4.38 -12.07
CA ARG A 349 -9.70 5.19 -10.89
C ARG A 349 -10.01 6.64 -11.24
N ALA A 350 -9.28 7.23 -12.21
CA ALA A 350 -9.54 8.56 -12.74
C ALA A 350 -10.94 8.66 -13.35
N ARG A 351 -11.34 7.65 -14.14
CA ARG A 351 -12.68 7.55 -14.70
C ARG A 351 -13.78 7.54 -13.62
N GLN A 352 -13.58 6.77 -12.54
CA GLN A 352 -14.51 6.71 -11.40
C GLN A 352 -14.62 8.06 -10.66
N ARG A 353 -13.58 8.87 -10.72
CA ARG A 353 -13.53 10.20 -10.10
C ARG A 353 -13.92 11.33 -11.06
N GLY A 354 -14.11 11.07 -12.35
CA GLY A 354 -14.37 12.09 -13.37
C GLY A 354 -13.15 12.98 -13.65
N ILE A 355 -11.94 12.43 -13.56
CA ILE A 355 -10.67 13.15 -13.74
C ILE A 355 -10.10 12.88 -15.13
N ASP A 356 -9.64 13.95 -15.81
CA ASP A 356 -8.82 13.83 -17.02
C ASP A 356 -7.34 13.57 -16.65
N LEU A 357 -6.88 12.34 -16.93
CA LEU A 357 -5.52 11.91 -16.63
C LEU A 357 -4.49 12.33 -17.70
N ASN A 358 -4.92 12.79 -18.88
CA ASN A 358 -4.01 13.11 -20.01
C ASN A 358 -2.96 14.15 -19.65
N ARG A 359 -3.30 15.05 -18.76
CA ARG A 359 -2.37 16.08 -18.24
C ARG A 359 -1.15 15.48 -17.55
N PHE A 360 -1.26 14.26 -16.99
CA PHE A 360 -0.24 13.64 -16.16
C PHE A 360 0.48 12.45 -16.82
N LYS A 361 0.21 12.20 -18.10
CA LYS A 361 0.87 11.17 -18.93
C LYS A 361 2.06 11.69 -19.70
#